data_8d11fd91e653f7ca9a6e33c57d79572d
#
_entry.id   8d11fd91e653f7ca9a6e33c57d79572d
#
_cell.length_a   1.000
_cell.length_b   1.000
_cell.length_c   1.000
_cell.angle_alpha   90.00
_cell.angle_beta   90.00
_cell.angle_gamma   90.00
#
_symmetry.space_group_name_H-M   'P 1'
#
loop_
_entity.id
_entity.type
_entity.pdbx_description
1 polymer ?
#
loop_
_entity_poly.entity_id
_entity_poly.type
_entity_poly.pdbx_seq_one_letter_code
_entity_poly.pdbx_strand_id
1 'polypeptide(L)'
;HSNKNLAEIVCSNSFKSNLHTNACGLLKEELRYLDSLLIKIADETQVPAGQALAVDREIFARRVTEEIEKNPLIEIIHQEVTNLEELAKEGIVIIATGPLTSQGMAEEISKITGQDKLYFYDAAAPIVTKESINFDIAFYGNRYEQEKQKEETIEQWKERLKNQDASYINLPMNQEEYEQFCKE
;
A
#
# COMPACT_ATOMS: atom_id res chain seq x y z
N HIS A 1 11.35 -5.27 8.77
CA HIS A 1 11.59 -4.16 7.85
C HIS A 1 12.79 -4.45 6.96
N SER A 2 12.70 -4.13 5.67
CA SER A 2 13.76 -4.41 4.71
C SER A 2 14.79 -3.28 4.59
N ASN A 3 14.45 -2.08 5.01
CA ASN A 3 15.33 -0.91 4.99
C ASN A 3 15.28 -0.12 6.31
N LYS A 4 16.12 0.91 6.43
CA LYS A 4 16.20 1.77 7.62
C LYS A 4 15.38 3.06 7.48
N ASN A 5 14.75 3.28 6.33
CA ASN A 5 13.97 4.47 6.07
C ASN A 5 12.65 4.46 6.82
N LEU A 6 12.15 5.65 7.12
CA LEU A 6 10.80 5.85 7.63
C LEU A 6 9.76 5.62 6.52
N ALA A 7 8.50 5.45 6.90
CA ALA A 7 7.37 5.31 5.99
C ALA A 7 7.52 4.15 4.98
N GLU A 8 8.12 3.03 5.38
CA GLU A 8 8.18 1.83 4.56
C GLU A 8 6.78 1.29 4.28
N ILE A 9 6.43 1.17 3.00
CA ILE A 9 5.14 0.60 2.57
C ILE A 9 5.32 -0.91 2.41
N VAL A 10 4.60 -1.71 3.19
CA VAL A 10 4.85 -3.16 3.31
C VAL A 10 3.93 -4.04 2.47
N CYS A 11 2.64 -3.67 2.27
CA CYS A 11 1.70 -4.55 1.57
C CYS A 11 1.66 -4.33 0.05
N SER A 12 1.67 -3.09 -0.38
CA SER A 12 1.67 -2.70 -1.80
C SER A 12 2.33 -1.33 -1.94
N ASN A 13 2.43 -0.81 -3.15
CA ASN A 13 2.92 0.55 -3.37
C ASN A 13 1.78 1.56 -3.61
N SER A 14 0.53 1.19 -3.32
CA SER A 14 -0.66 1.99 -3.67
C SER A 14 -1.32 2.62 -2.44
N PHE A 15 -1.59 3.91 -2.52
CA PHE A 15 -2.48 4.66 -1.62
C PHE A 15 -3.95 4.62 -2.05
N LYS A 16 -4.35 3.61 -2.83
CA LYS A 16 -5.70 3.45 -3.40
C LYS A 16 -6.05 4.55 -4.41
N SER A 17 -7.34 4.67 -4.73
CA SER A 17 -7.81 5.60 -5.74
C SER A 17 -7.44 7.05 -5.46
N ASN A 18 -7.10 7.78 -6.52
CA ASN A 18 -6.83 9.22 -6.52
C ASN A 18 -8.02 10.05 -7.07
N LEU A 19 -9.14 9.41 -7.36
CA LEU A 19 -10.33 10.10 -7.86
C LEU A 19 -11.11 10.78 -6.74
N HIS A 20 -11.47 12.02 -6.93
CA HIS A 20 -12.28 12.82 -5.99
C HIS A 20 -13.71 12.28 -5.80
N THR A 21 -14.16 11.43 -6.71
CA THR A 21 -15.50 10.83 -6.69
C THR A 21 -15.64 9.69 -5.69
N ASN A 22 -14.56 9.29 -5.04
CA ASN A 22 -14.60 8.27 -4.00
C ASN A 22 -13.88 8.72 -2.72
N ALA A 23 -14.21 8.09 -1.59
CA ALA A 23 -13.73 8.47 -0.27
C ALA A 23 -12.20 8.50 -0.16
N CYS A 24 -11.49 7.54 -0.79
CA CYS A 24 -10.03 7.50 -0.72
C CYS A 24 -9.37 8.66 -1.49
N GLY A 25 -9.94 9.07 -2.61
CA GLY A 25 -9.46 10.21 -3.38
C GLY A 25 -9.80 11.54 -2.70
N LEU A 26 -11.04 11.66 -2.22
CA LEU A 26 -11.47 12.86 -1.49
C LEU A 26 -10.60 13.12 -0.24
N LEU A 27 -10.34 12.09 0.57
CA LEU A 27 -9.43 12.20 1.72
C LEU A 27 -8.04 12.72 1.32
N LYS A 28 -7.50 12.26 0.18
CA LYS A 28 -6.20 12.75 -0.29
C LYS A 28 -6.24 14.22 -0.70
N GLU A 29 -7.34 14.69 -1.30
CA GLU A 29 -7.51 16.12 -1.59
C GLU A 29 -7.57 16.97 -0.32
N GLU A 30 -8.30 16.50 0.68
CA GLU A 30 -8.33 17.16 1.99
C GLU A 30 -6.94 17.22 2.62
N LEU A 31 -6.17 16.13 2.54
CA LEU A 31 -4.79 16.08 3.02
C LEU A 31 -3.84 16.97 2.20
N ARG A 32 -4.05 17.13 0.89
CA ARG A 32 -3.30 18.11 0.06
C ARG A 32 -3.60 19.53 0.48
N TYR A 33 -4.88 19.83 0.72
CA TYR A 33 -5.30 21.13 1.21
C TYR A 33 -4.70 21.46 2.59
N LEU A 34 -4.49 20.45 3.43
CA LEU A 34 -3.83 20.58 4.74
C LEU A 34 -2.30 20.53 4.67
N ASP A 35 -1.70 20.59 3.48
CA ASP A 35 -0.25 20.53 3.24
C ASP A 35 0.43 19.28 3.87
N SER A 36 -0.21 18.12 3.72
CA SER A 36 0.32 16.87 4.24
C SER A 36 1.65 16.49 3.58
N LEU A 37 2.71 16.39 4.36
CA LEU A 37 4.04 15.97 3.91
C LEU A 37 4.00 14.64 3.16
N LEU A 38 3.28 13.63 3.67
CA LEU A 38 3.23 12.31 3.07
C LEU A 38 2.55 12.31 1.70
N ILE A 39 1.45 13.06 1.55
CA ILE A 39 0.74 13.13 0.26
C ILE A 39 1.55 13.93 -0.76
N LYS A 40 2.20 15.00 -0.36
CA LYS A 40 3.12 15.76 -1.22
C LYS A 40 4.23 14.87 -1.77
N ILE A 41 4.90 14.10 -0.92
CA ILE A 41 5.97 13.19 -1.36
C ILE A 41 5.40 12.04 -2.20
N ALA A 42 4.20 11.54 -1.89
CA ALA A 42 3.54 10.52 -2.70
C ALA A 42 3.26 11.02 -4.13
N ASP A 43 2.79 12.26 -4.28
CA ASP A 43 2.58 12.89 -5.59
C ASP A 43 3.90 13.09 -6.36
N GLU A 44 5.00 13.45 -5.66
CA GLU A 44 6.34 13.61 -6.27
C GLU A 44 6.97 12.27 -6.72
N THR A 45 6.61 11.17 -6.08
CA THR A 45 7.19 9.84 -6.32
C THR A 45 6.23 8.87 -7.01
N GLN A 46 5.16 9.42 -7.60
CA GLN A 46 4.13 8.65 -8.26
C GLN A 46 4.67 7.83 -9.43
N VAL A 47 4.18 6.60 -9.54
CA VAL A 47 4.36 5.71 -10.69
C VAL A 47 3.02 5.43 -11.37
N PRO A 48 2.99 5.10 -12.67
CA PRO A 48 1.76 4.79 -13.38
C PRO A 48 0.97 3.65 -12.72
N ALA A 49 -0.29 3.91 -12.38
CA ALA A 49 -1.19 2.94 -11.75
C ALA A 49 -2.67 3.21 -12.07
N GLY A 50 -2.98 3.68 -13.27
CA GLY A 50 -4.35 4.03 -13.68
C GLY A 50 -4.92 5.11 -12.78
N GLN A 51 -6.04 4.82 -12.10
CA GLN A 51 -6.73 5.75 -11.20
C GLN A 51 -6.21 5.74 -9.76
N ALA A 52 -5.19 4.94 -9.45
CA ALA A 52 -4.62 4.88 -8.12
C ALA A 52 -3.41 5.82 -7.97
N LEU A 53 -3.21 6.34 -6.77
CA LEU A 53 -1.94 6.94 -6.38
C LEU A 53 -1.01 5.82 -5.94
N ALA A 54 -0.12 5.39 -6.82
CA ALA A 54 0.94 4.44 -6.50
C ALA A 54 2.30 5.14 -6.58
N VAL A 55 3.25 4.70 -5.77
CA VAL A 55 4.56 5.34 -5.64
C VAL A 55 5.70 4.35 -5.86
N ASP A 56 6.87 4.84 -6.22
CA ASP A 56 8.11 4.11 -6.04
C ASP A 56 8.39 4.01 -4.53
N ARG A 57 8.31 2.79 -3.98
CA ARG A 57 8.38 2.53 -2.53
C ARG A 57 9.69 2.97 -1.91
N GLU A 58 10.80 2.76 -2.61
CA GLU A 58 12.13 3.08 -2.11
C GLU A 58 12.38 4.58 -2.15
N ILE A 59 12.02 5.22 -3.27
CA ILE A 59 12.15 6.67 -3.41
C ILE A 59 11.24 7.37 -2.41
N PHE A 60 10.00 6.92 -2.26
CA PHE A 60 9.04 7.48 -1.30
C PHE A 60 9.60 7.43 0.13
N ALA A 61 9.99 6.25 0.61
CA ALA A 61 10.51 6.07 1.97
C ALA A 61 11.77 6.91 2.22
N ARG A 62 12.70 6.95 1.26
CA ARG A 62 13.90 7.78 1.33
C ARG A 62 13.56 9.27 1.40
N ARG A 63 12.66 9.76 0.54
CA ARG A 63 12.26 11.17 0.52
C ARG A 63 11.57 11.61 1.81
N VAL A 64 10.70 10.75 2.36
CA VAL A 64 10.08 11.01 3.68
C VAL A 64 11.14 11.12 4.77
N THR A 65 12.10 10.20 4.79
CA THR A 65 13.20 10.21 5.77
C THR A 65 14.02 11.47 5.66
N GLU A 66 14.46 11.85 4.44
CA GLU A 66 15.22 13.08 4.19
C GLU A 66 14.50 14.35 4.67
N GLU A 67 13.17 14.44 4.50
CA GLU A 67 12.40 15.59 4.95
C GLU A 67 12.24 15.63 6.47
N ILE A 68 12.06 14.47 7.11
CA ILE A 68 11.98 14.38 8.57
C ILE A 68 13.33 14.72 9.23
N GLU A 69 14.45 14.23 8.67
CA GLU A 69 15.80 14.48 9.18
C GLU A 69 16.23 15.96 9.10
N LYS A 70 15.67 16.72 8.15
CA LYS A 70 15.91 18.17 8.05
C LYS A 70 15.26 19.00 9.16
N ASN A 71 14.28 18.43 9.86
CA ASN A 71 13.57 19.16 10.88
C ASN A 71 14.31 19.11 12.22
N PRO A 72 14.87 20.23 12.72
CA PRO A 72 15.67 20.25 13.96
C PRO A 72 14.86 19.97 15.24
N LEU A 73 13.53 19.91 15.13
CA LEU A 73 12.62 19.58 16.24
C LEU A 73 12.30 18.09 16.33
N ILE A 74 12.83 17.27 15.40
CA ILE A 74 12.57 15.83 15.34
C ILE A 74 13.86 15.08 15.57
N GLU A 75 13.87 14.22 16.56
CA GLU A 75 14.93 13.25 16.80
C GLU A 75 14.45 11.84 16.39
N ILE A 76 15.22 11.19 15.51
CA ILE A 76 14.93 9.83 15.06
C ILE A 76 15.76 8.85 15.88
N ILE A 77 15.08 7.97 16.63
CA ILE A 77 15.72 6.95 17.44
C ILE A 77 15.39 5.56 16.88
N HIS A 78 16.40 4.84 16.40
CA HIS A 78 16.22 3.49 15.85
C HIS A 78 16.37 2.44 16.95
N GLN A 79 15.28 2.16 17.65
CA GLN A 79 15.24 1.12 18.69
C GLN A 79 13.87 0.44 18.75
N GLU A 80 13.85 -0.78 19.25
CA GLU A 80 12.59 -1.43 19.60
C GLU A 80 12.10 -0.87 20.95
N VAL A 81 10.82 -0.46 20.96
CA VAL A 81 10.15 0.03 22.18
C VAL A 81 9.37 -1.11 22.80
N THR A 82 9.71 -1.47 24.02
CA THR A 82 9.10 -2.56 24.81
C THR A 82 8.57 -2.10 26.17
N ASN A 83 8.53 -0.79 26.43
CA ASN A 83 7.99 -0.21 27.65
C ASN A 83 7.28 1.11 27.34
N LEU A 84 5.97 1.04 27.13
CA LEU A 84 5.13 2.19 26.82
C LEU A 84 4.83 3.06 28.05
N GLU A 85 4.79 2.48 29.25
CA GLU A 85 4.53 3.23 30.50
C GLU A 85 5.66 4.23 30.78
N GLU A 86 6.89 3.86 30.46
CA GLU A 86 8.04 4.76 30.67
C GLU A 86 8.03 5.92 29.70
N LEU A 87 7.79 5.66 28.42
CA LEU A 87 7.64 6.71 27.41
C LEU A 87 6.47 7.66 27.71
N ALA A 88 5.36 7.14 28.24
CA ALA A 88 4.20 7.96 28.58
C ALA A 88 4.46 8.95 29.72
N LYS A 89 5.50 8.75 30.52
CA LYS A 89 5.92 9.73 31.53
C LYS A 89 6.60 10.95 30.93
N GLU A 90 7.21 10.81 29.75
CA GLU A 90 7.94 11.87 29.07
C GLU A 90 7.01 12.74 28.19
N GLY A 91 5.85 12.23 27.78
CA GLY A 91 4.92 12.97 26.95
C GLY A 91 3.82 12.14 26.31
N ILE A 92 3.21 12.67 25.26
CA ILE A 92 2.18 12.00 24.48
C ILE A 92 2.82 10.94 23.57
N VAL A 93 2.35 9.70 23.65
CA VAL A 93 2.83 8.59 22.81
C VAL A 93 1.82 8.28 21.72
N ILE A 94 2.28 8.23 20.47
CA ILE A 94 1.50 7.78 19.32
C ILE A 94 2.12 6.50 18.78
N ILE A 95 1.35 5.40 18.77
CA ILE A 95 1.77 4.12 18.23
C ILE A 95 1.30 4.02 16.78
N ALA A 96 2.23 3.98 15.84
CA ALA A 96 1.97 3.91 14.39
C ALA A 96 2.89 2.87 13.71
N THR A 97 3.08 1.72 14.35
CA THR A 97 4.02 0.66 13.95
C THR A 97 3.53 -0.19 12.77
N GLY A 98 2.26 -0.07 12.40
CA GLY A 98 1.68 -0.77 11.25
C GLY A 98 1.51 -2.28 11.43
N PRO A 99 1.34 -3.02 10.33
CA PRO A 99 1.02 -4.46 10.39
C PRO A 99 2.20 -5.35 10.80
N LEU A 100 3.44 -4.84 10.75
CA LEU A 100 4.65 -5.56 11.16
C LEU A 100 5.12 -5.14 12.56
N THR A 101 4.17 -4.86 13.45
CA THR A 101 4.44 -4.56 14.86
C THR A 101 5.18 -5.73 15.51
N SER A 102 6.25 -5.43 16.24
CA SER A 102 7.02 -6.46 16.94
C SER A 102 6.22 -7.13 18.05
N GLN A 103 6.61 -8.35 18.40
CA GLN A 103 5.93 -9.08 19.46
C GLN A 103 5.99 -8.33 20.81
N GLY A 104 7.14 -7.73 21.15
CA GLY A 104 7.29 -6.95 22.39
C GLY A 104 6.34 -5.75 22.45
N MET A 105 6.22 -4.99 21.36
CA MET A 105 5.24 -3.90 21.29
C MET A 105 3.80 -4.39 21.32
N ALA A 106 3.48 -5.50 20.66
CA ALA A 106 2.14 -6.10 20.68
C ALA A 106 1.72 -6.51 22.11
N GLU A 107 2.65 -7.07 22.87
CA GLU A 107 2.44 -7.43 24.28
C GLU A 107 2.18 -6.19 25.15
N GLU A 108 2.92 -5.10 24.94
CA GLU A 108 2.68 -3.84 25.65
C GLU A 108 1.31 -3.22 25.32
N ILE A 109 0.92 -3.22 24.05
CA ILE A 109 -0.42 -2.78 23.64
C ILE A 109 -1.51 -3.65 24.28
N SER A 110 -1.33 -4.97 24.30
CA SER A 110 -2.28 -5.90 24.96
C SER A 110 -2.45 -5.61 26.44
N LYS A 111 -1.36 -5.32 27.16
CA LYS A 111 -1.42 -4.94 28.59
C LYS A 111 -2.25 -3.68 28.82
N ILE A 112 -2.04 -2.65 28.00
CA ILE A 112 -2.73 -1.35 28.12
C ILE A 112 -4.21 -1.46 27.75
N THR A 113 -4.53 -2.21 26.69
CA THR A 113 -5.90 -2.34 26.18
C THR A 113 -6.72 -3.40 26.91
N GLY A 114 -6.08 -4.29 27.68
CA GLY A 114 -6.72 -5.43 28.31
C GLY A 114 -7.23 -6.49 27.32
N GLN A 115 -6.75 -6.47 26.08
CA GLN A 115 -7.14 -7.44 25.05
C GLN A 115 -6.06 -8.50 24.88
N ASP A 116 -6.42 -9.76 25.09
CA ASP A 116 -5.47 -10.89 25.05
C ASP A 116 -4.96 -11.23 23.65
N LYS A 117 -5.58 -10.70 22.60
CA LYS A 117 -5.20 -11.01 21.20
C LYS A 117 -5.24 -9.78 20.32
N LEU A 118 -4.07 -9.32 19.93
CA LEU A 118 -3.91 -8.42 18.79
C LEU A 118 -3.55 -9.28 17.57
N TYR A 119 -4.36 -9.19 16.53
CA TYR A 119 -4.10 -9.91 15.28
C TYR A 119 -3.31 -8.99 14.37
N PHE A 120 -2.03 -9.33 14.17
CA PHE A 120 -1.21 -8.72 13.13
C PHE A 120 -1.10 -9.73 12.00
N TYR A 121 -1.48 -9.33 10.80
CA TYR A 121 -1.32 -10.13 9.60
C TYR A 121 -0.07 -9.67 8.85
N ASP A 122 0.70 -10.63 8.34
CA ASP A 122 1.70 -10.31 7.35
C ASP A 122 0.98 -9.80 6.09
N ALA A 123 1.13 -8.51 5.85
CA ALA A 123 0.49 -7.84 4.73
C ALA A 123 1.37 -7.84 3.47
N ALA A 124 2.52 -8.53 3.49
CA ALA A 124 3.40 -8.60 2.34
C ALA A 124 2.71 -9.34 1.18
N ALA A 125 2.49 -8.64 0.09
CA ALA A 125 1.95 -9.25 -1.12
C ALA A 125 2.97 -10.22 -1.72
N PRO A 126 2.57 -11.38 -2.24
CA PRO A 126 3.44 -12.26 -3.00
C PRO A 126 4.03 -11.52 -4.19
N ILE A 127 5.34 -11.59 -4.35
CA ILE A 127 6.05 -10.99 -5.48
C ILE A 127 6.53 -12.11 -6.38
N VAL A 128 6.20 -12.03 -7.66
CA VAL A 128 6.66 -12.95 -8.70
C VAL A 128 7.52 -12.21 -9.72
N THR A 129 8.43 -12.90 -10.38
CA THR A 129 9.21 -12.30 -11.46
C THR A 129 8.36 -12.19 -12.73
N LYS A 130 8.63 -11.18 -13.56
CA LYS A 130 7.89 -11.00 -14.81
C LYS A 130 8.00 -12.22 -15.74
N GLU A 131 9.15 -12.88 -15.72
CA GLU A 131 9.46 -14.06 -16.54
C GLU A 131 8.63 -15.28 -16.12
N SER A 132 8.15 -15.33 -14.88
CA SER A 132 7.29 -16.42 -14.39
C SER A 132 5.82 -16.27 -14.81
N ILE A 133 5.44 -15.13 -15.39
CA ILE A 133 4.05 -14.86 -15.79
C ILE A 133 3.80 -15.41 -17.19
N ASN A 134 2.80 -16.27 -17.32
CA ASN A 134 2.34 -16.76 -18.62
C ASN A 134 1.45 -15.71 -19.30
N PHE A 135 2.01 -14.94 -20.23
CA PHE A 135 1.29 -13.94 -21.01
C PHE A 135 0.39 -14.51 -22.15
N ASP A 136 0.34 -15.82 -22.34
CA ASP A 136 -0.70 -16.45 -23.18
C ASP A 136 -2.07 -16.40 -22.49
N ILE A 137 -2.07 -16.32 -21.15
CA ILE A 137 -3.28 -16.27 -20.30
C ILE A 137 -3.42 -14.87 -19.66
N ALA A 138 -2.32 -14.37 -19.07
CA ALA A 138 -2.29 -13.07 -18.42
C ALA A 138 -2.36 -11.94 -19.46
N PHE A 139 -2.92 -10.80 -19.08
CA PHE A 139 -3.02 -9.63 -19.95
C PHE A 139 -2.87 -8.32 -19.17
N TYR A 140 -2.40 -7.29 -19.84
CA TYR A 140 -2.37 -5.94 -19.27
C TYR A 140 -3.76 -5.32 -19.27
N GLY A 141 -4.11 -4.58 -18.22
CA GLY A 141 -5.39 -3.88 -18.13
C GLY A 141 -5.49 -3.00 -16.89
N ASN A 142 -6.24 -1.92 -16.94
CA ASN A 142 -6.50 -1.04 -15.81
C ASN A 142 -7.72 -1.52 -15.01
N ARG A 143 -7.74 -1.23 -13.70
CA ARG A 143 -8.94 -1.43 -12.89
C ARG A 143 -10.03 -0.47 -13.34
N TYR A 144 -11.30 -0.92 -13.37
CA TYR A 144 -12.53 -0.14 -13.66
C TYR A 144 -12.77 0.29 -15.10
N GLU A 145 -11.79 0.20 -16.02
CA GLU A 145 -11.99 0.51 -17.45
C GLU A 145 -12.23 -0.74 -18.30
N GLN A 146 -12.45 -1.86 -17.66
CA GLN A 146 -12.36 -3.19 -18.30
C GLN A 146 -13.68 -3.79 -18.73
N GLU A 147 -14.80 -3.08 -18.54
CA GLU A 147 -16.07 -3.62 -18.97
C GLU A 147 -16.10 -3.78 -20.49
N LYS A 148 -16.44 -5.01 -20.93
CA LYS A 148 -16.69 -5.31 -22.33
C LYS A 148 -17.86 -4.45 -22.80
N GLN A 149 -17.66 -3.67 -23.86
CA GLN A 149 -18.74 -2.90 -24.47
C GLN A 149 -19.81 -3.84 -25.05
N LYS A 150 -21.08 -3.41 -25.06
CA LYS A 150 -22.21 -4.28 -25.42
C LYS A 150 -22.09 -4.93 -26.81
N GLU A 151 -21.46 -4.23 -27.75
CA GLU A 151 -21.32 -4.68 -29.15
C GLU A 151 -19.94 -5.27 -29.46
N GLU A 152 -19.04 -5.37 -28.48
CA GLU A 152 -17.66 -5.80 -28.63
C GLU A 152 -17.56 -7.33 -28.53
N THR A 153 -16.84 -7.98 -29.44
CA THR A 153 -16.48 -9.40 -29.28
C THR A 153 -15.42 -9.59 -28.21
N ILE A 154 -15.22 -10.82 -27.73
CA ILE A 154 -14.17 -11.13 -26.74
C ILE A 154 -12.77 -10.84 -27.31
N GLU A 155 -12.55 -11.13 -28.59
CA GLU A 155 -11.29 -10.85 -29.27
C GLU A 155 -11.02 -9.35 -29.40
N GLN A 156 -12.02 -8.56 -29.78
CA GLN A 156 -11.92 -7.10 -29.87
C GLN A 156 -11.67 -6.48 -28.50
N TRP A 157 -12.34 -6.97 -27.46
CA TRP A 157 -12.12 -6.54 -26.09
C TRP A 157 -10.68 -6.83 -25.62
N LYS A 158 -10.17 -8.04 -25.85
CA LYS A 158 -8.79 -8.41 -25.53
C LYS A 158 -7.76 -7.59 -26.31
N GLU A 159 -8.02 -7.31 -27.59
CA GLU A 159 -7.14 -6.49 -28.42
C GLU A 159 -7.12 -5.03 -27.96
N ARG A 160 -8.29 -4.48 -27.59
CA ARG A 160 -8.39 -3.15 -26.98
C ARG A 160 -7.61 -3.06 -25.67
N LEU A 161 -7.70 -4.08 -24.82
CA LEU A 161 -6.95 -4.12 -23.55
C LEU A 161 -5.44 -4.23 -23.76
N LYS A 162 -4.97 -4.95 -24.77
CA LYS A 162 -3.54 -5.04 -25.11
C LYS A 162 -2.95 -3.72 -25.58
N ASN A 163 -3.74 -2.88 -26.23
CA ASN A 163 -3.31 -1.60 -26.79
C ASN A 163 -3.50 -0.41 -25.85
N GLN A 164 -4.02 -0.63 -24.64
CA GLN A 164 -4.11 0.40 -23.60
C GLN A 164 -2.77 0.52 -22.85
N ASP A 165 -2.43 1.73 -22.49
CA ASP A 165 -1.35 2.00 -21.53
C ASP A 165 -1.79 1.54 -20.13
N ALA A 166 -1.63 0.24 -19.88
CA ALA A 166 -2.20 -0.44 -18.73
C ALA A 166 -1.12 -0.75 -17.69
N SER A 167 -1.39 -0.37 -16.44
CA SER A 167 -0.46 -0.46 -15.33
C SER A 167 -0.57 -1.75 -14.51
N TYR A 168 -1.55 -2.61 -14.82
CA TYR A 168 -1.78 -3.86 -14.09
C TYR A 168 -1.69 -5.07 -15.01
N ILE A 169 -1.25 -6.19 -14.45
CA ILE A 169 -1.34 -7.51 -15.07
C ILE A 169 -2.51 -8.25 -14.44
N ASN A 170 -3.44 -8.67 -15.26
CA ASN A 170 -4.62 -9.43 -14.84
C ASN A 170 -4.39 -10.92 -15.10
N LEU A 171 -4.69 -11.73 -14.09
CA LEU A 171 -4.63 -13.18 -14.13
C LEU A 171 -6.08 -13.70 -14.10
N PRO A 172 -6.67 -14.03 -15.25
CA PRO A 172 -8.03 -14.55 -15.27
C PRO A 172 -8.09 -15.95 -14.68
N MET A 173 -9.16 -16.26 -13.98
CA MET A 173 -9.51 -17.59 -13.50
C MET A 173 -10.75 -18.10 -14.25
N ASN A 174 -10.80 -19.38 -14.55
CA ASN A 174 -12.04 -20.03 -14.94
C ASN A 174 -12.89 -20.34 -13.68
N GLN A 175 -14.12 -20.83 -13.87
CA GLN A 175 -15.01 -21.08 -12.75
C GLN A 175 -14.48 -22.14 -11.77
N GLU A 176 -13.86 -23.20 -12.27
CA GLU A 176 -13.34 -24.30 -11.45
C GLU A 176 -12.14 -23.82 -10.61
N GLU A 177 -11.22 -23.07 -11.20
CA GLU A 177 -10.09 -22.44 -10.52
C GLU A 177 -10.55 -21.46 -9.44
N TYR A 178 -11.57 -20.65 -9.73
CA TYR A 178 -12.13 -19.72 -8.77
C TYR A 178 -12.82 -20.43 -7.59
N GLU A 179 -13.59 -21.49 -7.87
CA GLU A 179 -14.23 -22.28 -6.82
C GLU A 179 -13.21 -23.01 -5.94
N GLN A 180 -12.09 -23.48 -6.51
CA GLN A 180 -11.00 -24.05 -5.74
C GLN A 180 -10.33 -23.01 -4.87
N PHE A 181 -9.98 -21.85 -5.42
CA PHE A 181 -9.40 -20.72 -4.68
C PHE A 181 -10.25 -20.28 -3.49
N CYS A 182 -11.59 -20.29 -3.63
CA CYS A 182 -12.50 -19.95 -2.55
C CYS A 182 -12.61 -21.02 -1.44
N LYS A 183 -12.13 -22.26 -1.68
CA LYS A 183 -12.17 -23.36 -0.71
C LYS A 183 -10.90 -23.48 0.13
N GLU A 184 -9.80 -22.94 -0.37
CA GLU A 184 -8.50 -22.86 0.32
C GLU A 184 -8.41 -21.63 1.22
#